data_407ac88234d357aed58e4dbeb789fdd5
#
_entry.id   407ac88234d357aed58e4dbeb789fdd5
#
_cell.length_a   1.000
_cell.length_b   1.000
_cell.length_c   1.000
_cell.angle_alpha   90.00
_cell.angle_beta   90.00
_cell.angle_gamma   90.00
#
_symmetry.space_group_name_H-M   'P 1'
#
loop_
_entity.id
_entity.type
_entity.pdbx_description
1 polymer ?
#
loop_
_entity_poly.entity_id
_entity_poly.type
_entity_poly.pdbx_seq_one_letter_code
_entity_poly.pdbx_strand_id
1 'polypeptide(L)'
;VVLQENNTSLDEVVVVGFGKQKKESVIGAIQSVKASELRVPTTNLTNTFAGRIAGVISVQKTGEPGADGANFWIRGVSTFASGSAQNALILIDGTESSTYDLNALAPETIESFSVLKDATATALYGSRGANGVLLVTTKSGRMNQKPTINVRVEGRMSMPTQIPELADGVQYMRMFNEAIEARTPGA
;
A
#
# COMPACT_ATOMS: atom_id res chain seq x y z
N VAL A 1 -36.07 -37.51 -0.88
CA VAL A 1 -35.61 -36.14 -1.16
C VAL A 1 -34.15 -36.26 -1.59
N VAL A 2 -33.87 -36.13 -2.88
CA VAL A 2 -32.50 -36.12 -3.41
C VAL A 2 -32.04 -34.69 -3.34
N LEU A 3 -31.08 -34.40 -2.45
CA LEU A 3 -30.39 -33.12 -2.39
C LEU A 3 -29.41 -33.08 -3.58
N GLN A 4 -29.71 -32.31 -4.60
CA GLN A 4 -28.74 -31.89 -5.62
C GLN A 4 -27.84 -30.84 -5.01
N GLU A 5 -26.55 -31.15 -4.92
CA GLU A 5 -25.52 -30.12 -4.66
C GLU A 5 -25.50 -29.14 -5.82
N ASN A 6 -25.90 -27.90 -5.55
CA ASN A 6 -25.81 -26.81 -6.49
C ASN A 6 -24.39 -26.22 -6.39
N ASN A 7 -23.43 -26.86 -7.06
CA ASN A 7 -22.07 -26.37 -7.23
C ASN A 7 -22.07 -25.18 -8.19
N THR A 8 -22.54 -24.03 -7.75
CA THR A 8 -22.26 -22.77 -8.41
C THR A 8 -20.82 -22.38 -8.04
N SER A 9 -19.85 -22.82 -8.84
CA SER A 9 -18.51 -22.27 -8.78
C SER A 9 -18.61 -20.77 -9.09
N LEU A 10 -18.44 -19.95 -8.07
CA LEU A 10 -18.26 -18.51 -8.27
C LEU A 10 -16.92 -18.34 -8.97
N ASP A 11 -16.98 -18.04 -10.28
CA ASP A 11 -15.81 -17.70 -11.09
C ASP A 11 -15.15 -16.46 -10.48
N GLU A 12 -14.14 -16.64 -9.65
CA GLU A 12 -13.37 -15.56 -9.06
C GLU A 12 -12.51 -14.93 -10.16
N VAL A 13 -12.81 -13.68 -10.51
CA VAL A 13 -12.13 -12.93 -11.57
C VAL A 13 -11.04 -12.06 -10.96
N VAL A 14 -9.84 -12.15 -11.49
CA VAL A 14 -8.69 -11.33 -11.09
C VAL A 14 -8.39 -10.30 -12.17
N VAL A 15 -8.11 -9.08 -11.76
CA VAL A 15 -7.67 -8.01 -12.67
C VAL A 15 -6.21 -8.23 -13.01
N VAL A 16 -5.90 -8.37 -14.30
CA VAL A 16 -4.56 -8.63 -14.84
C VAL A 16 -4.24 -7.54 -15.85
N GLY A 17 -3.33 -6.64 -15.51
CA GLY A 17 -2.92 -5.60 -16.45
C GLY A 17 -4.12 -4.86 -17.07
N PHE A 18 -4.30 -5.00 -18.37
CA PHE A 18 -5.38 -4.33 -19.11
C PHE A 18 -6.70 -5.12 -19.22
N GLY A 19 -6.87 -6.21 -18.44
CA GLY A 19 -8.07 -7.04 -18.57
C GLY A 19 -8.45 -7.78 -17.30
N LYS A 20 -9.62 -8.42 -17.34
CA LYS A 20 -10.12 -9.32 -16.30
C LYS A 20 -9.94 -10.75 -16.79
N GLN A 21 -9.28 -11.60 -16.01
CA GLN A 21 -9.12 -13.03 -16.30
C GLN A 21 -9.65 -13.88 -15.16
N LYS A 22 -10.06 -15.10 -15.45
CA LYS A 22 -10.43 -16.07 -14.42
C LYS A 22 -9.17 -16.41 -13.60
N LYS A 23 -9.30 -16.49 -12.30
CA LYS A 23 -8.19 -16.79 -11.38
C LYS A 23 -7.44 -18.07 -11.76
N GLU A 24 -8.15 -19.08 -12.22
CA GLU A 24 -7.59 -20.36 -12.67
C GLU A 24 -6.71 -20.27 -13.90
N SER A 25 -6.89 -19.26 -14.74
CA SER A 25 -6.10 -19.05 -15.97
C SER A 25 -4.87 -18.15 -15.79
N VAL A 26 -4.67 -17.62 -14.59
CA VAL A 26 -3.55 -16.71 -14.30
C VAL A 26 -2.33 -17.53 -13.86
N ILE A 27 -1.35 -17.66 -14.76
CA ILE A 27 -0.11 -18.41 -14.53
C ILE A 27 0.93 -17.61 -13.73
N GLY A 28 0.70 -16.33 -13.51
CA GLY A 28 1.61 -15.43 -12.79
C GLY A 28 1.34 -15.35 -11.28
N ALA A 29 2.34 -14.94 -10.48
CA ALA A 29 2.17 -14.68 -9.04
C ALA A 29 1.37 -13.39 -8.81
N ILE A 30 0.09 -13.42 -9.17
CA ILE A 30 -0.87 -12.34 -8.90
C ILE A 30 -1.62 -12.70 -7.63
N GLN A 31 -1.60 -11.79 -6.68
CA GLN A 31 -2.40 -11.91 -5.47
C GLN A 31 -3.49 -10.85 -5.48
N SER A 32 -4.73 -11.30 -5.46
CA SER A 32 -5.88 -10.43 -5.26
C SER A 32 -6.35 -10.52 -3.81
N VAL A 33 -6.63 -9.37 -3.22
CA VAL A 33 -7.15 -9.23 -1.86
C VAL A 33 -8.40 -8.36 -1.93
N LYS A 34 -9.49 -8.83 -1.35
CA LYS A 34 -10.73 -8.04 -1.28
C LYS A 34 -10.55 -6.89 -0.30
N ALA A 35 -11.08 -5.73 -0.64
CA ALA A 35 -11.00 -4.56 0.23
C ALA A 35 -11.63 -4.80 1.61
N SER A 36 -12.61 -5.72 1.71
CA SER A 36 -13.22 -6.11 2.99
C SER A 36 -12.23 -6.72 3.98
N GLU A 37 -11.17 -7.38 3.50
CA GLU A 37 -10.14 -8.00 4.33
C GLU A 37 -9.14 -6.96 4.88
N LEU A 38 -9.05 -5.81 4.23
CA LEU A 38 -8.17 -4.70 4.62
C LEU A 38 -8.87 -3.63 5.47
N ARG A 39 -10.14 -3.83 5.81
CA ARG A 39 -10.87 -2.89 6.66
C ARG A 39 -10.35 -2.95 8.10
N VAL A 40 -9.54 -1.97 8.44
CA VAL A 40 -9.05 -1.74 9.79
C VAL A 40 -9.23 -0.25 10.09
N PRO A 41 -9.55 0.13 11.30
CA PRO A 41 -9.63 1.54 11.70
C PRO A 41 -8.23 2.14 11.76
N THR A 42 -7.64 2.42 10.59
CA THR A 42 -6.34 3.09 10.45
C THR A 42 -6.52 4.40 9.71
N THR A 43 -5.62 5.36 9.94
CA THR A 43 -5.64 6.66 9.28
C THR A 43 -5.32 6.53 7.79
N ASN A 44 -4.31 5.72 7.48
CA ASN A 44 -3.82 5.54 6.12
C ASN A 44 -4.03 4.10 5.66
N LEU A 45 -4.50 3.94 4.43
CA LEU A 45 -4.74 2.64 3.83
C LEU A 45 -3.46 1.79 3.73
N THR A 46 -2.32 2.43 3.47
CA THR A 46 -1.02 1.75 3.36
C THR A 46 -0.58 1.05 4.64
N ASN A 47 -1.03 1.51 5.81
CA ASN A 47 -0.75 0.86 7.09
C ASN A 47 -1.42 -0.51 7.22
N THR A 48 -2.51 -0.74 6.46
CA THR A 48 -3.24 -2.02 6.48
C THR A 48 -2.57 -3.12 5.68
N PHE A 49 -1.58 -2.79 4.84
CA PHE A 49 -0.91 -3.78 3.98
C PHE A 49 0.04 -4.70 4.76
N ALA A 50 0.57 -4.22 5.89
CA ALA A 50 1.48 -4.98 6.72
C ALA A 50 0.85 -6.30 7.19
N GLY A 51 1.48 -7.42 6.82
CA GLY A 51 1.05 -8.76 7.23
C GLY A 51 -0.25 -9.27 6.58
N ARG A 52 -0.94 -8.47 5.74
CA ARG A 52 -2.20 -8.86 5.09
C ARG A 52 -2.04 -9.21 3.62
N ILE A 53 -1.07 -8.61 2.96
CA ILE A 53 -0.78 -8.89 1.56
C ILE A 53 0.54 -9.65 1.48
N ALA A 54 0.49 -10.94 1.13
CA ALA A 54 1.69 -11.75 1.05
C ALA A 54 2.68 -11.19 0.01
N GLY A 55 3.95 -11.05 0.39
CA GLY A 55 5.01 -10.49 -0.44
C GLY A 55 5.03 -8.96 -0.52
N VAL A 56 4.22 -8.27 0.28
CA VAL A 56 4.30 -6.83 0.50
C VAL A 56 4.95 -6.59 1.86
N ILE A 57 6.01 -5.82 1.85
CA ILE A 57 6.69 -5.33 3.06
C ILE A 57 6.22 -3.90 3.25
N SER A 58 5.57 -3.62 4.37
CA SER A 58 5.09 -2.28 4.70
C SER A 58 5.74 -1.82 6.01
N VAL A 59 6.31 -0.63 6.00
CA VAL A 59 7.03 -0.06 7.15
C VAL A 59 6.53 1.35 7.39
N GLN A 60 5.98 1.58 8.56
CA GLN A 60 5.65 2.91 9.06
C GLN A 60 6.89 3.49 9.74
N LYS A 61 7.43 4.58 9.19
CA LYS A 61 8.66 5.20 9.70
C LYS A 61 8.42 6.09 10.91
N THR A 62 7.26 6.72 10.96
CA THR A 62 6.87 7.65 12.03
C THR A 62 5.42 7.42 12.41
N GLY A 63 5.07 7.72 13.65
CA GLY A 63 3.70 7.76 14.14
C GLY A 63 3.18 9.18 14.29
N GLU A 64 3.86 10.16 13.70
CA GLU A 64 3.48 11.56 13.76
C GLU A 64 2.13 11.77 13.08
N PRO A 65 1.18 12.43 13.74
CA PRO A 65 -0.13 12.72 13.15
C PRO A 65 -0.01 13.49 11.83
N GLY A 66 -0.60 12.94 10.76
CA GLY A 66 -0.53 13.49 9.41
C GLY A 66 0.67 13.03 8.58
N ALA A 67 1.69 12.39 9.17
CA ALA A 67 2.85 11.81 8.50
C ALA A 67 3.02 10.30 8.81
N ASP A 68 1.96 9.67 9.26
CA ASP A 68 1.90 8.29 9.75
C ASP A 68 1.64 7.25 8.64
N GLY A 69 1.74 7.63 7.38
CA GLY A 69 1.62 6.71 6.24
C GLY A 69 2.78 5.73 6.16
N ALA A 70 2.49 4.47 5.81
CA ALA A 70 3.51 3.46 5.61
C ALA A 70 4.07 3.50 4.18
N ASN A 71 5.38 3.34 4.07
CA ASN A 71 6.02 2.99 2.82
C ASN A 71 5.89 1.49 2.61
N PHE A 72 5.68 1.07 1.37
CA PHE A 72 5.57 -0.35 1.07
C PHE A 72 6.39 -0.72 -0.17
N TRP A 73 6.85 -1.96 -0.19
CA TRP A 73 7.62 -2.56 -1.28
C TRP A 73 7.08 -3.95 -1.58
N ILE A 74 7.12 -4.33 -2.83
CA ILE A 74 6.72 -5.65 -3.28
C ILE A 74 7.98 -6.50 -3.44
N ARG A 75 8.09 -7.60 -2.67
CA ARG A 75 9.28 -8.47 -2.59
C ARG A 75 10.58 -7.76 -2.16
N GLY A 76 10.48 -6.57 -1.56
CA GLY A 76 11.62 -5.76 -1.13
C GLY A 76 12.07 -4.76 -2.19
N VAL A 77 13.21 -4.13 -1.91
CA VAL A 77 13.82 -3.14 -2.82
C VAL A 77 14.66 -3.88 -3.84
N SER A 78 14.26 -3.87 -5.10
CA SER A 78 14.93 -4.59 -6.18
C SER A 78 15.84 -3.70 -7.05
N THR A 79 15.75 -2.37 -6.90
CA THR A 79 16.55 -1.42 -7.66
C THR A 79 17.54 -0.68 -6.78
N PHE A 80 18.73 -0.37 -7.33
CA PHE A 80 19.71 0.49 -6.67
C PHE A 80 19.39 1.98 -6.74
N ALA A 81 18.26 2.34 -7.36
CA ALA A 81 17.76 3.71 -7.38
C ALA A 81 17.44 4.19 -5.97
N SER A 82 17.53 5.48 -5.73
CA SER A 82 17.18 6.10 -4.45
C SER A 82 15.85 6.88 -4.55
N GLY A 83 15.21 7.05 -3.41
CA GLY A 83 13.98 7.83 -3.30
C GLY A 83 12.74 7.13 -3.89
N SER A 84 11.91 7.89 -4.58
CA SER A 84 10.63 7.41 -5.14
C SER A 84 10.77 6.32 -6.20
N ALA A 85 11.94 6.20 -6.84
CA ALA A 85 12.20 5.17 -7.83
C ALA A 85 12.28 3.75 -7.26
N GLN A 86 12.34 3.60 -5.93
CA GLN A 86 12.28 2.31 -5.23
C GLN A 86 10.85 1.84 -4.96
N ASN A 87 9.86 2.72 -5.09
CA ASN A 87 8.49 2.41 -4.78
C ASN A 87 7.84 1.52 -5.85
N ALA A 88 6.87 0.72 -5.45
CA ALA A 88 6.03 -0.01 -6.38
C ALA A 88 5.17 0.97 -7.20
N LEU A 89 4.88 0.61 -8.45
CA LEU A 89 3.95 1.36 -9.29
C LEU A 89 2.53 1.17 -8.78
N ILE A 90 1.82 2.25 -8.55
CA ILE A 90 0.42 2.25 -8.11
C ILE A 90 -0.46 2.66 -9.27
N LEU A 91 -1.45 1.83 -9.57
CA LEU A 91 -2.46 2.10 -10.58
C LEU A 91 -3.85 2.05 -9.96
N ILE A 92 -4.57 3.16 -10.02
CA ILE A 92 -5.97 3.25 -9.59
C ILE A 92 -6.84 3.28 -10.85
N ASP A 93 -7.64 2.26 -11.03
CA ASP A 93 -8.48 2.06 -12.25
C ASP A 93 -7.71 2.22 -13.56
N GLY A 94 -6.45 1.75 -13.58
CA GLY A 94 -5.56 1.83 -14.74
C GLY A 94 -4.79 3.14 -14.88
N THR A 95 -5.04 4.13 -14.04
CA THR A 95 -4.33 5.41 -14.02
C THR A 95 -3.21 5.38 -12.97
N GLU A 96 -2.01 5.82 -13.36
CA GLU A 96 -0.90 5.95 -12.43
C GLU A 96 -1.18 7.01 -11.38
N SER A 97 -0.93 6.64 -10.15
CA SER A 97 -1.27 7.43 -8.97
C SER A 97 -0.16 7.37 -7.92
N SER A 98 -0.17 8.33 -7.02
CA SER A 98 0.79 8.40 -5.93
C SER A 98 0.32 7.61 -4.69
N THR A 99 1.22 7.39 -3.74
CA THR A 99 0.88 6.86 -2.41
C THR A 99 -0.08 7.78 -1.67
N TYR A 100 0.01 9.09 -1.91
CA TYR A 100 -0.91 10.07 -1.34
C TYR A 100 -2.33 9.86 -1.85
N ASP A 101 -2.50 9.72 -3.16
CA ASP A 101 -3.81 9.47 -3.78
C ASP A 101 -4.42 8.16 -3.27
N LEU A 102 -3.58 7.12 -3.11
CA LEU A 102 -4.00 5.84 -2.54
C LEU A 102 -4.52 5.99 -1.10
N ASN A 103 -3.82 6.76 -0.27
CA ASN A 103 -4.23 7.00 1.12
C ASN A 103 -5.48 7.91 1.23
N ALA A 104 -5.73 8.75 0.22
CA ALA A 104 -6.92 9.58 0.15
C ALA A 104 -8.19 8.80 -0.23
N LEU A 105 -8.05 7.59 -0.77
CA LEU A 105 -9.19 6.75 -1.11
C LEU A 105 -9.89 6.21 0.15
N ALA A 106 -11.21 6.37 0.18
CA ALA A 106 -12.01 5.70 1.20
C ALA A 106 -12.00 4.19 0.96
N PRO A 107 -11.68 3.35 1.97
CA PRO A 107 -11.64 1.89 1.82
C PRO A 107 -12.94 1.29 1.28
N GLU A 108 -14.07 1.95 1.52
CA GLU A 108 -15.39 1.53 1.06
C GLU A 108 -15.58 1.64 -0.44
N THR A 109 -14.85 2.56 -1.10
CA THR A 109 -14.92 2.74 -2.56
C THR A 109 -14.13 1.70 -3.32
N ILE A 110 -13.22 0.98 -2.64
CA ILE A 110 -12.35 0.00 -3.26
C ILE A 110 -13.08 -1.35 -3.35
N GLU A 111 -12.99 -1.98 -4.50
CA GLU A 111 -13.50 -3.33 -4.74
C GLU A 111 -12.43 -4.36 -4.40
N SER A 112 -11.23 -4.21 -4.97
CA SER A 112 -10.13 -5.15 -4.78
C SER A 112 -8.75 -4.52 -5.00
N PHE A 113 -7.74 -5.17 -4.42
CA PHE A 113 -6.33 -4.92 -4.66
C PHE A 113 -5.75 -6.14 -5.38
N SER A 114 -4.98 -5.91 -6.43
CA SER A 114 -4.22 -6.95 -7.11
C SER A 114 -2.75 -6.57 -7.14
N VAL A 115 -1.90 -7.45 -6.61
CA VAL A 115 -0.46 -7.21 -6.54
C VAL A 115 0.24 -8.08 -7.57
N LEU A 116 0.88 -7.44 -8.55
CA LEU A 116 1.70 -8.08 -9.57
C LEU A 116 3.14 -8.16 -9.07
N LYS A 117 3.61 -9.38 -8.82
CA LYS A 117 4.92 -9.62 -8.20
C LYS A 117 5.95 -10.15 -9.17
N ASP A 118 5.53 -10.79 -10.26
CA ASP A 118 6.42 -11.42 -11.22
C ASP A 118 6.74 -10.52 -12.39
N ALA A 119 7.95 -10.69 -12.93
CA ALA A 119 8.43 -9.95 -14.09
C ALA A 119 7.51 -10.13 -15.32
N THR A 120 6.94 -11.31 -15.50
CA THR A 120 5.99 -11.58 -16.59
C THR A 120 4.71 -10.75 -16.46
N ALA A 121 4.19 -10.62 -15.23
CA ALA A 121 3.01 -9.83 -14.96
C ALA A 121 3.29 -8.31 -15.02
N THR A 122 4.50 -7.89 -14.65
CA THR A 122 4.90 -6.48 -14.64
C THR A 122 5.49 -6.00 -15.97
N ALA A 123 5.81 -6.91 -16.90
CA ALA A 123 6.40 -6.60 -18.21
C ALA A 123 5.57 -5.60 -19.02
N LEU A 124 4.24 -5.60 -18.85
CA LEU A 124 3.32 -4.67 -19.50
C LEU A 124 3.57 -3.20 -19.11
N TYR A 125 4.21 -2.98 -17.95
CA TYR A 125 4.47 -1.64 -17.39
C TYR A 125 5.92 -1.20 -17.56
N GLY A 126 6.73 -2.00 -18.26
CA GLY A 126 8.14 -1.71 -18.57
C GLY A 126 8.98 -1.50 -17.30
N SER A 127 9.96 -0.60 -17.38
CA SER A 127 10.87 -0.30 -16.26
C SER A 127 10.18 0.22 -15.00
N ARG A 128 9.03 0.84 -15.14
CA ARG A 128 8.24 1.36 -14.01
C ARG A 128 7.64 0.24 -13.16
N GLY A 129 7.37 -0.91 -13.77
CA GLY A 129 6.89 -2.10 -13.07
C GLY A 129 7.99 -2.94 -12.40
N ALA A 130 9.27 -2.54 -12.50
CA ALA A 130 10.41 -3.33 -12.00
C ALA A 130 10.32 -3.66 -10.50
N ASN A 131 9.78 -2.75 -9.69
CA ASN A 131 9.59 -2.93 -8.24
C ASN A 131 8.22 -3.54 -7.89
N GLY A 132 7.51 -4.09 -8.87
CA GLY A 132 6.16 -4.61 -8.73
C GLY A 132 5.09 -3.54 -8.98
N VAL A 133 3.85 -4.01 -9.18
CA VAL A 133 2.71 -3.15 -9.48
C VAL A 133 1.57 -3.46 -8.53
N LEU A 134 1.00 -2.42 -7.93
CA LEU A 134 -0.23 -2.47 -7.15
C LEU A 134 -1.38 -1.94 -8.01
N LEU A 135 -2.30 -2.81 -8.38
CA LEU A 135 -3.54 -2.45 -9.05
C LEU A 135 -4.64 -2.27 -8.02
N VAL A 136 -5.26 -1.13 -8.01
CA VAL A 136 -6.43 -0.82 -7.19
C VAL A 136 -7.62 -0.68 -8.11
N THR A 137 -8.65 -1.47 -7.86
CA THR A 137 -9.92 -1.40 -8.60
C THR A 137 -10.98 -0.81 -7.71
N THR A 138 -11.63 0.26 -8.15
CA THR A 138 -12.73 0.86 -7.42
C THR A 138 -14.07 0.24 -7.83
N LYS A 139 -15.06 0.38 -6.97
CA LYS A 139 -16.40 -0.13 -7.23
C LYS A 139 -17.07 0.67 -8.34
N SER A 140 -17.47 -0.04 -9.39
CA SER A 140 -18.25 0.55 -10.47
C SER A 140 -19.74 0.59 -10.12
N GLY A 141 -20.40 1.68 -10.48
CA GLY A 141 -21.86 1.77 -10.41
C GLY A 141 -22.51 0.77 -11.38
N ARG A 142 -23.63 0.20 -10.97
CA ARG A 142 -24.43 -0.69 -11.82
C ARG A 142 -25.76 -0.03 -12.13
N MET A 143 -26.19 -0.10 -13.40
CA MET A 143 -27.52 0.37 -13.79
C MET A 143 -28.61 -0.47 -13.10
N ASN A 144 -29.74 0.15 -12.80
CA ASN A 144 -30.93 -0.48 -12.19
C ASN A 144 -30.72 -1.07 -10.78
N GLN A 145 -29.73 -0.60 -10.01
CA GLN A 145 -29.65 -0.92 -8.59
C GLN A 145 -30.28 0.16 -7.72
N LYS A 146 -30.89 -0.27 -6.63
CA LYS A 146 -31.37 0.66 -5.60
C LYS A 146 -30.17 1.43 -5.04
N PRO A 147 -30.30 2.74 -4.76
CA PRO A 147 -29.23 3.51 -4.15
C PRO A 147 -28.90 2.92 -2.77
N THR A 148 -27.62 2.69 -2.52
CA THR A 148 -27.12 2.23 -1.22
C THR A 148 -26.44 3.41 -0.54
N ILE A 149 -26.96 3.80 0.62
CA ILE A 149 -26.39 4.87 1.43
C ILE A 149 -25.63 4.22 2.59
N ASN A 150 -24.33 4.43 2.65
CA ASN A 150 -23.49 4.01 3.76
C ASN A 150 -23.05 5.26 4.53
N VAL A 151 -23.36 5.30 5.82
CA VAL A 151 -22.90 6.37 6.72
C VAL A 151 -21.91 5.73 7.70
N ARG A 152 -20.71 6.28 7.76
CA ARG A 152 -19.67 5.86 8.70
C ARG A 152 -19.19 7.07 9.48
N VAL A 153 -19.22 6.97 10.79
CA VAL A 153 -18.69 8.00 11.69
C VAL A 153 -17.56 7.38 12.49
N GLU A 154 -16.39 7.95 12.38
CA GLU A 154 -15.21 7.51 13.12
C GLU A 154 -14.60 8.67 13.89
N GLY A 155 -14.33 8.46 15.18
CA GLY A 155 -13.52 9.36 15.99
C GLY A 155 -12.16 8.74 16.26
N ARG A 156 -11.07 9.49 16.04
CA ARG A 156 -9.71 9.06 16.31
C ARG A 156 -8.99 10.09 17.16
N MET A 157 -8.11 9.60 18.01
CA MET A 157 -7.22 10.44 18.78
C MET A 157 -5.80 9.86 18.64
N SER A 158 -4.89 10.64 18.06
CA SER A 158 -3.49 10.27 17.92
C SER A 158 -2.65 11.13 18.85
N MET A 159 -1.78 10.48 19.62
CA MET A 159 -0.82 11.16 20.49
C MET A 159 0.56 10.55 20.26
N PRO A 160 1.64 11.36 20.28
CA PRO A 160 2.99 10.81 20.24
C PRO A 160 3.22 9.97 21.48
N THR A 161 3.74 8.75 21.31
CA THR A 161 4.08 7.85 22.42
C THR A 161 5.36 8.26 23.12
N GLN A 162 6.24 8.96 22.43
CA GLN A 162 7.50 9.47 22.92
C GLN A 162 7.85 10.77 22.21
N ILE A 163 8.14 11.79 22.96
CA ILE A 163 8.70 13.05 22.44
C ILE A 163 10.20 13.00 22.77
N PRO A 164 11.08 13.04 21.76
CA PRO A 164 12.52 13.06 22.01
C PRO A 164 12.91 14.35 22.75
N GLU A 165 13.71 14.20 23.79
CA GLU A 165 14.33 15.35 24.44
C GLU A 165 15.37 15.92 23.49
N LEU A 166 15.20 17.18 23.12
CA LEU A 166 16.16 17.90 22.28
C LEU A 166 17.24 18.49 23.15
N ALA A 167 18.47 18.43 22.66
CA ALA A 167 19.57 19.11 23.32
C ALA A 167 19.32 20.62 23.35
N ASP A 168 19.59 21.23 24.48
CA ASP A 168 19.61 22.69 24.60
C ASP A 168 20.74 23.28 23.72
N GLY A 169 20.65 24.56 23.35
CA GLY A 169 21.60 25.22 22.47
C GLY A 169 23.05 25.13 22.94
N VAL A 170 23.30 25.14 24.24
CA VAL A 170 24.64 24.99 24.83
C VAL A 170 25.15 23.56 24.70
N GLN A 171 24.28 22.57 24.95
CA GLN A 171 24.62 21.16 24.78
C GLN A 171 24.89 20.85 23.30
N TYR A 172 24.06 21.36 22.39
CA TYR A 172 24.27 21.20 20.95
C TYR A 172 25.63 21.74 20.52
N MET A 173 25.98 22.97 20.92
CA MET A 173 27.26 23.59 20.59
C MET A 173 28.47 22.81 21.14
N ARG A 174 28.37 22.27 22.36
CA ARG A 174 29.41 21.42 22.92
C ARG A 174 29.58 20.12 22.14
N MET A 175 28.48 19.44 21.86
CA MET A 175 28.51 18.19 21.08
C MET A 175 29.02 18.42 19.66
N PHE A 176 28.66 19.56 19.05
CA PHE A 176 29.11 19.92 17.70
C PHE A 176 30.62 20.17 17.68
N ASN A 177 31.16 20.92 18.64
CA ASN A 177 32.60 21.16 18.77
C ASN A 177 33.38 19.86 19.01
N GLU A 178 32.88 19.01 19.90
CA GLU A 178 33.49 17.71 20.20
C GLU A 178 33.49 16.81 18.93
N ALA A 179 32.42 16.84 18.16
CA ALA A 179 32.33 16.11 16.88
C ALA A 179 33.33 16.63 15.84
N ILE A 180 33.57 17.95 15.78
CA ILE A 180 34.58 18.56 14.89
C ILE A 180 35.99 18.13 15.34
N GLU A 181 36.30 18.24 16.63
CA GLU A 181 37.60 17.85 17.17
C GLU A 181 37.89 16.36 16.94
N ALA A 182 36.87 15.49 17.10
CA ALA A 182 37.00 14.08 16.80
C ALA A 182 37.24 13.78 15.33
N ARG A 183 36.67 14.60 14.43
CA ARG A 183 36.74 14.43 12.98
C ARG A 183 38.03 14.99 12.39
N THR A 184 38.60 16.04 13.00
CA THR A 184 39.82 16.73 12.60
C THR A 184 40.75 16.93 13.80
N PRO A 185 41.38 15.86 14.31
CA PRO A 185 42.28 15.99 15.46
C PRO A 185 43.46 16.87 15.08
N GLY A 186 43.58 18.01 15.77
CA GLY A 186 44.71 18.93 15.59
C GLY A 186 44.53 20.07 14.59
N ALA A 187 43.27 20.43 14.21
CA ALA A 187 42.99 21.64 13.45
C ALA A 187 42.86 22.85 14.37
#